data_bd5cda77d14577074c58a1767fe5c664
#
_entry.id   bd5cda77d14577074c58a1767fe5c664
#
_cell.length_a   1.000
_cell.length_b   1.000
_cell.length_c   1.000
_cell.angle_alpha   90.00
_cell.angle_beta   90.00
_cell.angle_gamma   90.00
#
_symmetry.space_group_name_H-M   'P 1'
#
loop_
_entity.id
_entity.type
_entity.pdbx_description
1 polymer ?
#
loop_
_entity_poly.entity_id
_entity_poly.type
_entity_poly.pdbx_seq_one_letter_code
_entity_poly.pdbx_strand_id
1 'polypeptide(L)'
;MPSGIRFVPWDAGAAVQNPNQNVEPHDKDTPINKDFYTNLKAQGWWQLRRRFEKTYRAVNEGVRFDHDELISLPSDLPLLRTLQKELSQPTASKGARMKLIVDKSPSGTKSPNVADAVMMCYWPVQSAGYDMMSVYS
;
A
#
# COMPACT_ATOMS: atom_id res chain seq x y z
N MET A 1 -3.93 29.97 13.03
CA MET A 1 -4.18 28.54 12.96
C MET A 1 -3.14 27.82 12.17
N PRO A 2 -2.47 26.88 12.73
CA PRO A 2 -1.52 26.10 11.93
C PRO A 2 -2.28 25.40 10.82
N SER A 3 -1.88 25.70 9.62
CA SER A 3 -2.44 25.08 8.41
C SER A 3 -1.83 23.72 8.12
N GLY A 4 -1.21 23.10 9.15
CA GLY A 4 -0.42 21.91 8.94
C GLY A 4 -1.20 20.61 8.86
N ILE A 5 -2.47 20.59 9.27
CA ILE A 5 -3.27 19.37 9.24
C ILE A 5 -4.11 19.35 7.97
N ARG A 6 -3.92 18.30 7.22
CA ARG A 6 -4.65 18.06 5.99
C ARG A 6 -5.39 16.76 6.08
N PHE A 7 -6.68 16.80 5.80
CA PHE A 7 -7.51 15.63 5.78
C PHE A 7 -7.58 15.07 4.36
N VAL A 8 -7.10 13.84 4.18
CA VAL A 8 -7.17 13.14 2.91
C VAL A 8 -8.10 11.96 3.11
N PRO A 9 -9.28 11.97 2.49
CA PRO A 9 -10.20 10.84 2.64
C PRO A 9 -9.64 9.60 1.96
N TRP A 10 -9.87 8.46 2.59
CA TRP A 10 -9.56 7.16 2.00
C TRP A 10 -10.86 6.45 1.66
N ASP A 11 -11.10 6.25 0.38
CA ASP A 11 -12.24 5.49 -0.12
C ASP A 11 -11.73 4.18 -0.71
N ALA A 12 -11.98 3.09 -0.01
CA ALA A 12 -11.51 1.76 -0.40
C ALA A 12 -12.06 1.31 -1.75
N GLY A 13 -13.28 1.75 -2.10
CA GLY A 13 -13.92 1.40 -3.36
C GLY A 13 -13.57 2.32 -4.51
N ALA A 14 -12.78 3.37 -4.27
CA ALA A 14 -12.41 4.30 -5.32
C ALA A 14 -11.55 3.66 -6.41
N ALA A 15 -11.43 4.34 -7.53
CA ALA A 15 -10.55 3.93 -8.61
C ALA A 15 -9.08 3.97 -8.18
N VAL A 16 -8.26 3.17 -8.85
CA VAL A 16 -6.81 3.14 -8.59
C VAL A 16 -6.16 4.49 -8.82
N GLN A 17 -5.07 4.75 -8.13
CA GLN A 17 -4.23 5.92 -8.38
C GLN A 17 -3.21 5.60 -9.48
N ASN A 18 -2.83 6.64 -10.23
CA ASN A 18 -1.88 6.50 -11.35
C ASN A 18 -2.25 5.36 -12.29
N PRO A 19 -3.46 5.38 -12.87
CA PRO A 19 -4.01 4.23 -13.60
C PRO A 19 -3.14 3.76 -14.77
N ASN A 20 -2.39 4.64 -15.38
CA ASN A 20 -1.57 4.31 -16.53
C ASN A 20 -0.10 4.01 -16.18
N GLN A 21 0.26 4.08 -14.90
CA GLN A 21 1.60 3.72 -14.45
C GLN A 21 1.68 2.22 -14.19
N ASN A 22 2.85 1.65 -14.45
CA ASN A 22 3.09 0.23 -14.16
C ASN A 22 2.99 -0.06 -12.66
N VAL A 23 2.56 -1.26 -12.33
CA VAL A 23 2.44 -1.72 -10.93
C VAL A 23 3.78 -1.58 -10.21
N GLU A 24 4.86 -1.95 -10.88
CA GLU A 24 6.22 -1.65 -10.42
C GLU A 24 6.76 -0.52 -11.30
N PRO A 25 6.92 0.70 -10.77
CA PRO A 25 7.27 1.86 -11.58
C PRO A 25 8.58 1.73 -12.36
N HIS A 26 9.49 0.89 -11.87
CA HIS A 26 10.79 0.67 -12.50
C HIS A 26 10.82 -0.55 -13.41
N ASP A 27 9.69 -1.21 -13.60
CA ASP A 27 9.59 -2.42 -14.41
C ASP A 27 8.45 -2.29 -15.42
N LYS A 28 8.82 -2.01 -16.66
CA LYS A 28 7.87 -1.82 -17.76
C LYS A 28 7.17 -3.09 -18.19
N ASP A 29 7.65 -4.24 -17.76
CA ASP A 29 7.05 -5.53 -18.09
C ASP A 29 5.86 -5.85 -17.17
N THR A 30 5.70 -5.11 -16.08
CA THR A 30 4.52 -5.25 -15.23
C THR A 30 3.31 -4.55 -15.87
N PRO A 31 2.09 -5.04 -15.60
CA PRO A 31 0.89 -4.37 -16.10
C PRO A 31 0.73 -2.97 -15.50
N ILE A 32 -0.13 -2.17 -16.12
CA ILE A 32 -0.48 -0.87 -15.55
C ILE A 32 -1.53 -1.03 -14.45
N ASN A 33 -1.57 -0.06 -13.54
CA ASN A 33 -2.39 -0.16 -12.33
C ASN A 33 -3.88 -0.42 -12.61
N LYS A 34 -4.46 0.27 -13.59
CA LYS A 34 -5.88 0.08 -13.91
C LYS A 34 -6.23 -1.31 -14.42
N ASP A 35 -5.25 -2.01 -14.99
CA ASP A 35 -5.46 -3.35 -15.53
C ASP A 35 -5.19 -4.44 -14.49
N PHE A 36 -4.39 -4.13 -13.46
CA PHE A 36 -3.98 -5.10 -12.45
C PHE A 36 -4.91 -5.13 -11.23
N TYR A 37 -5.33 -3.96 -10.76
CA TYR A 37 -6.12 -3.85 -9.53
C TYR A 37 -7.60 -3.58 -9.83
N THR A 38 -8.49 -4.18 -9.03
CA THR A 38 -9.92 -3.90 -9.11
C THR A 38 -10.25 -2.50 -8.61
N ASN A 39 -9.62 -2.07 -7.52
CA ASN A 39 -9.91 -0.79 -6.87
C ASN A 39 -8.74 -0.33 -6.01
N LEU A 40 -8.92 0.81 -5.37
CA LEU A 40 -7.90 1.41 -4.51
C LEU A 40 -7.53 0.52 -3.31
N LYS A 41 -8.51 -0.20 -2.74
CA LYS A 41 -8.24 -1.15 -1.66
C LYS A 41 -7.24 -2.22 -2.10
N ALA A 42 -7.48 -2.83 -3.24
CA ALA A 42 -6.57 -3.85 -3.77
C ALA A 42 -5.18 -3.27 -4.00
N GLN A 43 -5.09 -2.07 -4.54
CA GLN A 43 -3.83 -1.39 -4.78
C GLN A 43 -3.08 -1.11 -3.47
N GLY A 44 -3.75 -0.55 -2.48
CA GLY A 44 -3.12 -0.23 -1.19
C GLY A 44 -2.59 -1.45 -0.47
N TRP A 45 -3.39 -2.51 -0.38
CA TRP A 45 -2.98 -3.75 0.28
C TRP A 45 -1.87 -4.48 -0.45
N TRP A 46 -1.90 -4.50 -1.77
CA TRP A 46 -0.84 -5.12 -2.56
C TRP A 46 0.48 -4.36 -2.43
N GLN A 47 0.43 -3.02 -2.46
CA GLN A 47 1.61 -2.19 -2.27
C GLN A 47 2.21 -2.40 -0.88
N LEU A 48 1.39 -2.52 0.16
CA LEU A 48 1.88 -2.83 1.51
C LEU A 48 2.59 -4.18 1.55
N ARG A 49 2.01 -5.21 0.94
CA ARG A 49 2.65 -6.52 0.82
C ARG A 49 4.01 -6.41 0.14
N ARG A 50 4.08 -5.66 -0.95
CA ARG A 50 5.33 -5.49 -1.69
C ARG A 50 6.40 -4.81 -0.84
N ARG A 51 6.03 -3.84 -0.01
CA ARG A 51 6.97 -3.20 0.92
C ARG A 51 7.58 -4.21 1.90
N PHE A 52 6.77 -5.08 2.48
CA PHE A 52 7.26 -6.12 3.37
C PHE A 52 8.17 -7.10 2.65
N GLU A 53 7.77 -7.52 1.47
CA GLU A 53 8.56 -8.45 0.65
C GLU A 53 9.91 -7.84 0.26
N LYS A 54 9.92 -6.61 -0.19
CA LYS A 54 11.15 -5.91 -0.57
C LYS A 54 12.06 -5.69 0.64
N THR A 55 11.49 -5.35 1.80
CA THR A 55 12.26 -5.18 3.02
C THR A 55 12.90 -6.50 3.44
N TYR A 56 12.16 -7.61 3.37
CA TYR A 56 12.71 -8.94 3.64
C TYR A 56 13.89 -9.24 2.73
N ARG A 57 13.75 -9.00 1.44
CA ARG A 57 14.81 -9.23 0.47
C ARG A 57 16.00 -8.32 0.68
N ALA A 58 15.78 -7.08 1.04
CA ALA A 58 16.86 -6.14 1.34
C ALA A 58 17.70 -6.61 2.54
N VAL A 59 17.01 -7.06 3.60
CA VAL A 59 17.68 -7.49 4.85
C VAL A 59 18.34 -8.86 4.72
N ASN A 60 17.67 -9.81 4.08
CA ASN A 60 18.11 -11.21 4.08
C ASN A 60 18.87 -11.62 2.81
N GLU A 61 18.66 -10.93 1.70
CA GLU A 61 19.27 -11.28 0.41
C GLU A 61 20.19 -10.18 -0.13
N GLY A 62 20.27 -9.05 0.57
CA GLY A 62 21.16 -7.95 0.16
C GLY A 62 20.69 -7.20 -1.09
N VAL A 63 19.45 -7.38 -1.51
CA VAL A 63 18.91 -6.66 -2.66
C VAL A 63 18.70 -5.20 -2.31
N ARG A 64 19.08 -4.30 -3.20
CA ARG A 64 18.92 -2.86 -2.99
C ARG A 64 17.62 -2.38 -3.57
N PHE A 65 16.90 -1.58 -2.77
CA PHE A 65 15.68 -0.90 -3.16
C PHE A 65 15.73 0.55 -2.69
N ASP A 66 14.96 1.42 -3.31
CA ASP A 66 14.80 2.79 -2.83
C ASP A 66 14.09 2.80 -1.47
N HIS A 67 14.37 3.80 -0.65
CA HIS A 67 13.80 3.89 0.69
C HIS A 67 12.28 3.93 0.68
N ASP A 68 11.68 4.54 -0.32
CA ASP A 68 10.22 4.64 -0.45
C ASP A 68 9.55 3.32 -0.88
N GLU A 69 10.34 2.30 -1.18
CA GLU A 69 9.83 0.95 -1.48
C GLU A 69 9.87 0.02 -0.27
N LEU A 70 10.45 0.46 0.84
CA LEU A 70 10.66 -0.35 2.03
C LEU A 70 9.71 0.05 3.15
N ILE A 71 9.67 -0.77 4.19
CA ILE A 71 8.90 -0.49 5.40
C ILE A 71 9.77 -0.77 6.62
N SER A 72 9.66 0.12 7.62
CA SER A 72 10.33 -0.05 8.90
C SER A 72 9.35 0.27 10.01
N LEU A 73 9.26 -0.64 10.97
CA LEU A 73 8.40 -0.49 12.14
C LEU A 73 9.23 -0.63 13.39
N PRO A 74 8.94 0.15 14.45
CA PRO A 74 9.65 -0.01 15.72
C PRO A 74 9.42 -1.41 16.31
N SER A 75 10.45 -2.00 16.86
CA SER A 75 10.35 -3.32 17.50
C SER A 75 9.52 -3.28 18.79
N ASP A 76 9.37 -2.10 19.39
CA ASP A 76 8.60 -1.87 20.61
C ASP A 76 7.19 -1.35 20.34
N LEU A 77 6.70 -1.45 19.12
CA LEU A 77 5.35 -1.02 18.75
C LEU A 77 4.31 -1.74 19.62
N PRO A 78 3.46 -1.02 20.37
CA PRO A 78 2.56 -1.66 21.34
C PRO A 78 1.59 -2.67 20.76
N LEU A 79 1.16 -2.48 19.51
CA LEU A 79 0.20 -3.36 18.83
C LEU A 79 0.86 -4.27 17.78
N LEU A 80 2.16 -4.53 17.93
CA LEU A 80 2.90 -5.29 16.93
C LEU A 80 2.32 -6.68 16.69
N ARG A 81 1.95 -7.39 17.76
CA ARG A 81 1.36 -8.74 17.62
C ARG A 81 0.00 -8.71 16.95
N THR A 82 -0.82 -7.73 17.28
CA THR A 82 -2.11 -7.51 16.62
C THR A 82 -1.89 -7.21 15.15
N LEU A 83 -0.94 -6.35 14.83
CA LEU A 83 -0.58 -6.03 13.44
C LEU A 83 -0.16 -7.28 12.66
N GLN A 84 0.72 -8.09 13.24
CA GLN A 84 1.19 -9.33 12.60
C GLN A 84 0.02 -10.27 12.28
N LYS A 85 -0.89 -10.43 13.23
CA LYS A 85 -2.09 -11.25 13.03
C LYS A 85 -2.96 -10.70 11.92
N GLU A 86 -3.22 -9.40 11.94
CA GLU A 86 -4.09 -8.75 10.96
C GLU A 86 -3.48 -8.74 9.57
N LEU A 87 -2.16 -8.61 9.45
CA LEU A 87 -1.46 -8.65 8.16
C LEU A 87 -1.51 -10.05 7.53
N SER A 88 -1.71 -11.09 8.31
CA SER A 88 -1.77 -12.46 7.81
C SER A 88 -3.17 -12.87 7.32
N GLN A 89 -4.20 -12.06 7.58
CA GLN A 89 -5.56 -12.48 7.26
C GLN A 89 -6.05 -12.12 5.85
N PRO A 90 -5.62 -11.03 5.19
CA PRO A 90 -6.14 -10.71 3.87
C PRO A 90 -5.83 -11.78 2.84
N THR A 91 -6.79 -12.03 1.96
CA THR A 91 -6.63 -12.96 0.84
C THR A 91 -6.75 -12.21 -0.47
N ALA A 92 -6.08 -12.73 -1.49
CA ALA A 92 -6.10 -12.17 -2.83
C ALA A 92 -6.67 -13.18 -3.81
N SER A 93 -7.47 -12.70 -4.74
CA SER A 93 -8.05 -13.52 -5.81
C SER A 93 -8.10 -12.71 -7.10
N LYS A 94 -8.44 -13.38 -8.20
CA LYS A 94 -8.64 -12.71 -9.48
C LYS A 94 -10.13 -12.63 -9.78
N GLY A 95 -10.62 -11.45 -10.06
CA GLY A 95 -12.00 -11.19 -10.43
C GLY A 95 -12.17 -10.99 -11.92
N ALA A 96 -13.16 -10.16 -12.28
CA ALA A 96 -13.43 -9.83 -13.67
C ALA A 96 -12.18 -9.27 -14.35
N ARG A 97 -11.95 -9.67 -15.60
CA ARG A 97 -10.80 -9.27 -16.39
C ARG A 97 -9.45 -9.60 -15.74
N MET A 98 -9.44 -10.62 -14.88
CA MET A 98 -8.24 -11.07 -14.16
C MET A 98 -7.63 -10.00 -13.25
N LYS A 99 -8.42 -9.02 -12.82
CA LYS A 99 -7.95 -7.99 -11.91
C LYS A 99 -7.88 -8.52 -10.47
N LEU A 100 -6.89 -8.03 -9.73
CA LEU A 100 -6.67 -8.40 -8.34
C LEU A 100 -7.79 -7.87 -7.45
N ILE A 101 -8.38 -8.78 -6.67
CA ILE A 101 -9.32 -8.46 -5.60
C ILE A 101 -8.65 -8.82 -4.28
N VAL A 102 -8.77 -7.93 -3.29
CA VAL A 102 -8.28 -8.19 -1.95
C VAL A 102 -9.45 -8.21 -0.99
N ASP A 103 -9.63 -9.33 -0.29
CA ASP A 103 -10.54 -9.44 0.84
C ASP A 103 -9.73 -9.32 2.12
N LYS A 104 -9.85 -8.19 2.80
CA LYS A 104 -9.09 -7.94 4.02
C LYS A 104 -9.71 -8.58 5.26
N SER A 105 -10.96 -9.00 5.18
CA SER A 105 -11.69 -9.62 6.30
C SER A 105 -12.42 -10.86 5.82
N PRO A 106 -11.68 -11.93 5.43
CA PRO A 106 -12.32 -13.18 5.03
C PRO A 106 -13.22 -13.72 6.15
N SER A 107 -14.16 -14.58 5.79
CA SER A 107 -15.12 -15.16 6.73
C SER A 107 -14.43 -15.70 7.99
N GLY A 108 -14.94 -15.34 9.15
CA GLY A 108 -14.37 -15.74 10.43
C GLY A 108 -13.32 -14.80 10.99
N THR A 109 -13.00 -13.71 10.29
CA THR A 109 -12.06 -12.72 10.77
C THR A 109 -12.75 -11.39 11.08
N LYS A 110 -12.09 -10.57 11.88
CA LYS A 110 -12.54 -9.20 12.18
C LYS A 110 -11.85 -8.21 11.25
N SER A 111 -12.40 -7.02 11.14
CA SER A 111 -11.77 -5.94 10.38
C SER A 111 -10.35 -5.68 10.89
N PRO A 112 -9.34 -5.64 9.99
CA PRO A 112 -7.94 -5.47 10.38
C PRO A 112 -7.59 -3.99 10.58
N ASN A 113 -8.12 -3.37 11.63
CA ASN A 113 -8.04 -1.92 11.82
C ASN A 113 -6.61 -1.41 11.98
N VAL A 114 -5.76 -2.15 12.68
CA VAL A 114 -4.35 -1.76 12.87
C VAL A 114 -3.60 -1.87 11.55
N ALA A 115 -3.81 -2.95 10.83
CA ALA A 115 -3.18 -3.14 9.51
C ALA A 115 -3.69 -2.12 8.49
N ASP A 116 -4.98 -1.79 8.50
CA ASP A 116 -5.53 -0.71 7.67
C ASP A 116 -4.81 0.62 7.94
N ALA A 117 -4.61 0.95 9.22
CA ALA A 117 -3.91 2.17 9.59
C ALA A 117 -2.47 2.20 9.07
N VAL A 118 -1.77 1.09 9.18
CA VAL A 118 -0.40 0.99 8.65
C VAL A 118 -0.41 1.13 7.13
N MET A 119 -1.34 0.48 6.44
CA MET A 119 -1.47 0.58 4.99
C MET A 119 -1.67 2.04 4.58
N MET A 120 -2.54 2.76 5.25
CA MET A 120 -2.80 4.17 4.95
C MET A 120 -1.59 5.06 5.23
N CYS A 121 -0.81 4.76 6.27
CA CYS A 121 0.41 5.51 6.57
C CYS A 121 1.45 5.40 5.46
N TYR A 122 1.51 4.27 4.80
CA TYR A 122 2.47 4.04 3.71
C TYR A 122 1.89 4.34 2.33
N TRP A 123 0.65 4.77 2.27
CA TRP A 123 0.01 5.11 1.01
C TRP A 123 0.45 6.51 0.55
N PRO A 124 0.95 6.66 -0.66
CA PRO A 124 1.37 7.97 -1.16
C PRO A 124 0.20 8.93 -1.29
N VAL A 125 0.36 10.13 -0.80
CA VAL A 125 -0.62 11.19 -0.97
C VAL A 125 -0.31 11.92 -2.29
N GLN A 126 -1.11 11.66 -3.28
CA GLN A 126 -0.86 12.16 -4.62
C GLN A 126 -1.03 13.66 -4.76
N SER A 127 -2.08 14.17 -4.18
CA SER A 127 -2.52 15.54 -4.47
C SER A 127 -1.58 16.64 -3.99
N ALA A 128 -0.67 16.30 -3.09
CA ALA A 128 0.25 17.31 -2.56
C ALA A 128 1.67 17.15 -3.09
N GLY A 129 1.96 16.04 -3.75
CA GLY A 129 3.30 15.76 -4.23
C GLY A 129 3.83 16.80 -5.20
N TYR A 130 2.97 17.26 -6.04
CA TYR A 130 3.29 18.30 -6.99
C TYR A 130 3.60 19.62 -6.30
N ASP A 131 2.96 19.90 -5.18
CA ASP A 131 3.21 21.12 -4.43
C ASP A 131 4.60 21.15 -3.84
N MET A 132 5.10 19.99 -3.45
CA MET A 132 6.49 19.87 -2.99
C MET A 132 7.45 20.28 -4.07
N MET A 133 7.21 19.86 -5.29
CA MET A 133 8.06 20.22 -6.42
C MET A 133 8.01 21.72 -6.71
N SER A 134 6.83 22.31 -6.65
CA SER A 134 6.69 23.74 -6.89
C SER A 134 7.31 24.60 -5.78
N VAL A 135 7.33 24.08 -4.56
CA VAL A 135 7.97 24.78 -3.43
C VAL A 135 9.49 24.82 -3.59
N TYR A 136 10.08 23.80 -4.18
CA TYR A 136 11.52 23.69 -4.36
C TYR A 136 12.02 24.15 -5.73
N SER A 137 11.11 24.48 -6.60
CA SER A 137 11.47 25.04 -7.92
C SER A 137 11.51 26.59 -7.93
#